data_a8254015cc1f87a625001e08e892cd4a
#
_entry.id   a8254015cc1f87a625001e08e892cd4a
#
_cell.length_a   1.000
_cell.length_b   1.000
_cell.length_c   1.000
_cell.angle_alpha   90.00
_cell.angle_beta   90.00
_cell.angle_gamma   90.00
#
_symmetry.space_group_name_H-M   'P 1'
#
loop_
_entity.id
_entity.type
_entity.pdbx_description
1 polymer ?
#
loop_
_entity_poly.entity_id
_entity_poly.type
_entity_poly.pdbx_seq_one_letter_code
_entity_poly.pdbx_strand_id
1 'polypeptide(L)'
;MYPKVYLKKEEFLHRKHPWIFSGALEKLNNQWHNSPVYVCNQKGQVVATGYYQNSSIAVKILSFKEEIINLDFWIKKIENAYHYRQRINAFNSTTNAYRLIFAEADEIPGLIIDNYNGYFVFQAHTEFIYQQKAHIIQALQYVFKEQYKSIYDVSEWCKDQENQDIPNDTIILENGLQFYVNWREGQKTGFFLDQKNNRQCLRMYSKGKVVLNTFAYSGGFSVYAAAGQCKEVHSVDSSEKAIEWAKKNMHLNGFDSIHQSYVADVFEFLKNVERDKYDIIVLDPPAFAKSIHHKHTAVQAYKRLNTLALQKIKSGGFLFTFSCSGVVDKQLFYNTIFAACFESKRKTKILEYLHLPADHPVIPNFPEGEYLKGMVLYVE
;
A
#
# COMPACT_ATOMS: atom_id res chain seq x y z
N MET A 1 16.86 9.39 -30.93
CA MET A 1 15.47 9.89 -30.96
C MET A 1 14.56 8.69 -30.69
N TYR A 2 13.62 8.80 -29.74
CA TYR A 2 12.73 7.68 -29.45
C TYR A 2 11.73 7.43 -30.60
N PRO A 3 11.24 6.18 -30.75
CA PRO A 3 10.13 5.85 -31.63
C PRO A 3 8.90 6.71 -31.32
N LYS A 4 8.10 7.00 -32.34
CA LYS A 4 6.87 7.80 -32.21
C LYS A 4 5.65 6.93 -32.31
N VAL A 5 4.74 7.06 -31.35
CA VAL A 5 3.38 6.47 -31.36
C VAL A 5 2.36 7.59 -31.49
N TYR A 6 1.30 7.36 -32.28
CA TYR A 6 0.34 8.41 -32.67
C TYR A 6 -1.02 8.13 -32.03
N LEU A 7 -1.60 9.18 -31.44
CA LEU A 7 -2.95 9.13 -30.87
C LEU A 7 -4.00 9.19 -31.98
N LYS A 8 -4.99 8.31 -31.91
CA LYS A 8 -6.18 8.37 -32.81
C LYS A 8 -7.07 9.57 -32.50
N LYS A 9 -7.10 10.03 -31.25
CA LYS A 9 -7.92 11.15 -30.77
C LYS A 9 -7.18 11.93 -29.70
N GLU A 10 -7.38 13.24 -29.65
CA GLU A 10 -6.71 14.14 -28.71
C GLU A 10 -7.39 14.23 -27.33
N GLU A 11 -8.61 13.68 -27.16
CA GLU A 11 -9.34 13.68 -25.88
C GLU A 11 -8.53 13.12 -24.71
N PHE A 12 -7.63 12.18 -24.98
CA PHE A 12 -6.72 11.61 -24.00
C PHE A 12 -5.82 12.68 -23.33
N LEU A 13 -5.35 13.66 -24.13
CA LEU A 13 -4.45 14.72 -23.65
C LEU A 13 -5.12 15.63 -22.59
N HIS A 14 -6.41 15.90 -22.77
CA HIS A 14 -7.18 16.74 -21.84
C HIS A 14 -7.34 16.09 -20.46
N ARG A 15 -7.44 14.77 -20.42
CA ARG A 15 -7.59 14.01 -19.19
C ARG A 15 -6.28 13.80 -18.43
N LYS A 16 -5.14 13.92 -19.10
CA LYS A 16 -3.79 13.64 -18.55
C LYS A 16 -3.71 12.32 -17.79
N HIS A 17 -4.44 11.31 -18.26
CA HIS A 17 -4.40 9.98 -17.65
C HIS A 17 -3.01 9.36 -17.88
N PRO A 18 -2.35 8.75 -16.86
CA PRO A 18 -0.99 8.22 -17.02
C PRO A 18 -0.89 6.98 -17.90
N TRP A 19 -2.01 6.36 -18.27
CA TRP A 19 -2.05 5.20 -19.15
C TRP A 19 -2.72 5.50 -20.47
N ILE A 20 -2.12 5.02 -21.58
CA ILE A 20 -2.73 5.02 -22.91
C ILE A 20 -3.03 3.56 -23.27
N PHE A 21 -4.31 3.27 -23.51
CA PHE A 21 -4.74 1.96 -23.93
C PHE A 21 -4.46 1.74 -25.42
N SER A 22 -4.19 0.48 -25.82
CA SER A 22 -3.84 0.10 -27.21
C SER A 22 -4.88 0.57 -28.24
N GLY A 23 -6.16 0.55 -27.87
CA GLY A 23 -7.24 1.04 -28.75
C GLY A 23 -7.19 2.54 -29.06
N ALA A 24 -6.50 3.36 -28.26
CA ALA A 24 -6.37 4.80 -28.44
C ALA A 24 -5.19 5.19 -29.37
N LEU A 25 -4.34 4.23 -29.73
CA LEU A 25 -3.16 4.43 -30.57
C LEU A 25 -3.38 3.92 -31.98
N GLU A 26 -2.68 4.53 -32.95
CA GLU A 26 -2.59 4.04 -34.33
C GLU A 26 -1.75 2.74 -34.37
N LYS A 27 -1.09 2.49 -35.50
CA LYS A 27 -0.27 1.31 -35.69
C LYS A 27 0.82 1.17 -34.64
N LEU A 28 0.83 0.06 -33.87
CA LEU A 28 1.83 -0.27 -32.87
C LEU A 28 2.87 -1.23 -33.45
N ASN A 29 4.13 -1.10 -33.03
CA ASN A 29 5.20 -2.01 -33.37
C ASN A 29 5.69 -2.75 -32.14
N ASN A 30 5.51 -4.05 -32.10
CA ASN A 30 5.92 -4.91 -30.97
C ASN A 30 7.43 -4.87 -30.70
N GLN A 31 8.26 -4.48 -31.66
CA GLN A 31 9.71 -4.30 -31.47
C GLN A 31 10.05 -3.18 -30.47
N TRP A 32 9.10 -2.29 -30.16
CA TRP A 32 9.30 -1.23 -29.17
C TRP A 32 8.98 -1.66 -27.73
N HIS A 33 8.65 -2.92 -27.54
CA HIS A 33 8.34 -3.43 -26.19
C HIS A 33 9.45 -3.09 -25.18
N ASN A 34 9.06 -2.56 -24.02
CA ASN A 34 9.94 -2.07 -22.97
C ASN A 34 10.95 -0.99 -23.43
N SER A 35 10.59 -0.19 -24.44
CA SER A 35 11.40 0.93 -24.91
C SER A 35 10.72 2.26 -24.65
N PRO A 36 11.49 3.35 -24.45
CA PRO A 36 10.92 4.69 -24.38
C PRO A 36 10.33 5.09 -25.71
N VAL A 37 9.20 5.81 -25.69
CA VAL A 37 8.50 6.30 -26.87
C VAL A 37 8.05 7.75 -26.69
N TYR A 38 8.00 8.49 -27.79
CA TYR A 38 7.29 9.75 -27.85
C TYR A 38 5.84 9.52 -28.29
N VAL A 39 4.91 10.11 -27.55
CA VAL A 39 3.50 10.14 -27.93
C VAL A 39 3.24 11.40 -28.75
N CYS A 40 2.69 11.24 -29.94
CA CYS A 40 2.40 12.33 -30.85
C CYS A 40 0.88 12.51 -31.01
N ASN A 41 0.46 13.76 -31.18
CA ASN A 41 -0.88 14.09 -31.64
C ASN A 41 -1.03 13.81 -33.15
N GLN A 42 -2.24 14.01 -33.70
CA GLN A 42 -2.52 13.81 -35.14
C GLN A 42 -1.71 14.75 -36.06
N LYS A 43 -1.21 15.87 -35.54
CA LYS A 43 -0.34 16.81 -36.27
C LYS A 43 1.14 16.42 -36.23
N GLY A 44 1.48 15.31 -35.59
CA GLY A 44 2.86 14.82 -35.42
C GLY A 44 3.69 15.55 -34.39
N GLN A 45 3.08 16.41 -33.57
CA GLN A 45 3.76 17.08 -32.46
C GLN A 45 3.88 16.13 -31.28
N VAL A 46 5.05 16.08 -30.61
CA VAL A 46 5.26 15.32 -29.41
C VAL A 46 4.51 15.98 -28.23
N VAL A 47 3.65 15.25 -27.59
CA VAL A 47 2.78 15.73 -26.50
C VAL A 47 3.04 15.03 -25.17
N ALA A 48 3.74 13.89 -25.20
CA ALA A 48 4.19 13.17 -24.01
C ALA A 48 5.39 12.26 -24.31
N THR A 49 6.08 11.87 -23.25
CA THR A 49 7.13 10.85 -23.25
C THR A 49 6.72 9.75 -22.27
N GLY A 50 6.88 8.51 -22.67
CA GLY A 50 6.56 7.35 -21.86
C GLY A 50 7.31 6.11 -22.35
N TYR A 51 6.86 4.94 -21.93
CA TYR A 51 7.40 3.67 -22.43
C TYR A 51 6.28 2.75 -22.90
N TYR A 52 6.60 2.00 -23.95
CA TYR A 52 5.67 1.10 -24.62
C TYR A 52 5.70 -0.30 -24.02
N GLN A 53 4.52 -0.88 -23.84
CA GLN A 53 4.33 -2.28 -23.48
C GLN A 53 3.35 -2.96 -24.43
N ASN A 54 3.66 -4.18 -24.85
CA ASN A 54 2.75 -4.99 -25.66
C ASN A 54 1.63 -5.59 -24.79
N SER A 55 0.72 -4.73 -24.34
CA SER A 55 -0.40 -5.09 -23.46
C SER A 55 -1.60 -4.17 -23.75
N SER A 56 -2.71 -4.40 -23.06
CA SER A 56 -3.90 -3.53 -23.13
C SER A 56 -3.57 -2.07 -22.74
N ILE A 57 -2.70 -1.87 -21.72
CA ILE A 57 -2.11 -0.57 -21.38
C ILE A 57 -0.84 -0.44 -22.20
N ALA A 58 -0.95 0.13 -23.41
CA ALA A 58 0.13 0.13 -24.38
C ALA A 58 1.24 1.15 -24.07
N VAL A 59 0.92 2.31 -23.50
CA VAL A 59 1.93 3.28 -23.10
C VAL A 59 1.66 3.76 -21.67
N LYS A 60 2.70 3.78 -20.86
CA LYS A 60 2.71 4.41 -19.55
C LYS A 60 3.50 5.71 -19.64
N ILE A 61 2.85 6.81 -19.27
CA ILE A 61 3.38 8.17 -19.41
C ILE A 61 4.30 8.50 -18.24
N LEU A 62 5.52 8.96 -18.55
CA LEU A 62 6.50 9.47 -17.60
C LEU A 62 6.53 11.01 -17.56
N SER A 63 6.15 11.66 -18.65
CA SER A 63 6.06 13.13 -18.77
C SER A 63 5.05 13.54 -19.83
N PHE A 64 4.27 14.59 -19.57
CA PHE A 64 3.40 15.23 -20.56
C PHE A 64 4.13 16.32 -21.36
N LYS A 65 5.42 16.08 -21.63
CA LYS A 65 6.31 16.90 -22.46
C LYS A 65 7.25 15.99 -23.26
N GLU A 66 7.92 16.55 -24.26
CA GLU A 66 9.07 15.93 -24.89
C GLU A 66 10.27 15.99 -23.94
N GLU A 67 10.72 14.86 -23.42
CA GLU A 67 11.87 14.76 -22.53
C GLU A 67 12.73 13.54 -22.87
N ILE A 68 14.04 13.64 -22.62
CA ILE A 68 14.97 12.52 -22.74
C ILE A 68 15.07 11.85 -21.37
N ILE A 69 14.85 10.54 -21.33
CA ILE A 69 14.96 9.74 -20.10
C ILE A 69 16.44 9.41 -19.88
N ASN A 70 17.11 10.24 -19.10
CA ASN A 70 18.51 10.12 -18.72
C ASN A 70 18.64 10.27 -17.17
N LEU A 71 19.84 10.35 -16.64
CA LEU A 71 20.05 10.51 -15.22
C LEU A 71 19.40 11.78 -14.64
N ASP A 72 19.53 12.92 -15.33
CA ASP A 72 18.93 14.21 -14.89
C ASP A 72 17.40 14.13 -14.82
N PHE A 73 16.76 13.40 -15.75
CA PHE A 73 15.33 13.12 -15.70
C PHE A 73 14.96 12.39 -14.39
N TRP A 74 15.70 11.34 -14.04
CA TRP A 74 15.44 10.58 -12.83
C TRP A 74 15.73 11.37 -11.56
N ILE A 75 16.81 12.16 -11.53
CA ILE A 75 17.12 13.07 -10.41
C ILE A 75 15.92 14.00 -10.16
N LYS A 76 15.43 14.68 -11.20
CA LYS A 76 14.29 15.59 -11.10
C LYS A 76 13.01 14.88 -10.60
N LYS A 77 12.73 13.66 -11.06
CA LYS A 77 11.58 12.87 -10.59
C LYS A 77 11.69 12.53 -9.10
N ILE A 78 12.86 12.07 -8.66
CA ILE A 78 13.12 11.72 -7.26
C ILE A 78 13.07 12.98 -6.36
N GLU A 79 13.67 14.10 -6.80
CA GLU A 79 13.59 15.39 -6.08
C GLU A 79 12.16 15.86 -5.90
N ASN A 80 11.33 15.82 -6.95
CA ASN A 80 9.93 16.22 -6.88
C ASN A 80 9.16 15.36 -5.87
N ALA A 81 9.35 14.06 -5.90
CA ALA A 81 8.71 13.14 -4.96
C ALA A 81 9.18 13.37 -3.52
N TYR A 82 10.48 13.58 -3.31
CA TYR A 82 11.05 13.90 -1.99
C TYR A 82 10.51 15.23 -1.44
N HIS A 83 10.52 16.30 -2.24
CA HIS A 83 9.96 17.60 -1.86
C HIS A 83 8.47 17.53 -1.52
N TYR A 84 7.70 16.72 -2.26
CA TYR A 84 6.31 16.47 -1.90
C TYR A 84 6.21 15.86 -0.50
N ARG A 85 6.98 14.80 -0.19
CA ARG A 85 6.99 14.15 1.13
C ARG A 85 7.41 15.09 2.25
N GLN A 86 8.35 15.99 1.99
CA GLN A 86 8.71 17.06 2.93
C GLN A 86 7.53 18.00 3.21
N ARG A 87 6.86 18.48 2.17
CA ARG A 87 5.73 19.43 2.30
C ARG A 87 4.54 18.87 3.07
N ILE A 88 4.27 17.57 2.94
CA ILE A 88 3.19 16.89 3.65
C ILE A 88 3.62 16.34 5.02
N ASN A 89 4.85 16.61 5.46
CA ASN A 89 5.42 16.07 6.71
C ASN A 89 5.31 14.55 6.81
N ALA A 90 5.58 13.83 5.71
CA ALA A 90 5.54 12.37 5.68
C ALA A 90 6.54 11.73 6.64
N PHE A 91 7.61 12.46 6.95
CA PHE A 91 8.67 12.10 7.90
C PHE A 91 9.09 13.30 8.75
N ASN A 92 9.58 13.02 9.97
CA ASN A 92 10.04 14.00 10.96
C ASN A 92 10.88 13.28 12.03
N SER A 93 11.19 13.93 13.16
CA SER A 93 11.97 13.35 14.26
C SER A 93 11.34 12.09 14.90
N THR A 94 10.03 11.87 14.74
CA THR A 94 9.29 10.73 15.28
C THR A 94 8.83 9.72 14.23
N THR A 95 9.06 10.01 12.95
CA THR A 95 8.69 9.14 11.82
C THR A 95 9.79 9.20 10.76
N ASN A 96 10.46 8.08 10.52
CA ASN A 96 11.58 7.97 9.56
C ASN A 96 11.34 6.91 8.47
N ALA A 97 10.09 6.41 8.35
CA ALA A 97 9.70 5.49 7.31
C ALA A 97 8.47 6.02 6.56
N TYR A 98 8.53 5.98 5.22
CA TYR A 98 7.49 6.51 4.35
C TYR A 98 7.64 5.98 2.92
N ARG A 99 6.54 5.99 2.16
CA ARG A 99 6.58 5.76 0.72
C ARG A 99 7.17 6.95 0.00
N LEU A 100 8.35 6.79 -0.60
CA LEU A 100 8.99 7.83 -1.40
C LEU A 100 8.41 7.94 -2.80
N ILE A 101 8.19 6.80 -3.49
CA ILE A 101 7.62 6.76 -4.85
C ILE A 101 6.38 5.87 -4.85
N PHE A 102 5.26 6.44 -5.27
CA PHE A 102 3.98 5.77 -5.41
C PHE A 102 3.51 5.76 -6.88
N ALA A 103 4.27 5.11 -7.72
CA ALA A 103 3.99 4.82 -9.13
C ALA A 103 3.40 6.02 -9.91
N GLU A 104 2.19 5.87 -10.46
CA GLU A 104 1.50 6.86 -11.29
C GLU A 104 1.31 8.20 -10.59
N ALA A 105 1.13 8.18 -9.28
CA ALA A 105 0.89 9.40 -8.49
C ALA A 105 2.15 10.28 -8.38
N ASP A 106 3.34 9.70 -8.52
CA ASP A 106 4.61 10.42 -8.61
C ASP A 106 5.15 10.50 -10.05
N GLU A 107 4.27 10.27 -11.03
CA GLU A 107 4.59 10.29 -12.46
C GLU A 107 5.71 9.32 -12.87
N ILE A 108 5.81 8.19 -12.15
CA ILE A 108 6.74 7.09 -12.44
C ILE A 108 5.94 5.77 -12.46
N PRO A 109 5.03 5.57 -13.42
CA PRO A 109 4.23 4.37 -13.52
C PRO A 109 5.06 3.11 -13.37
N GLY A 110 4.62 2.20 -12.50
CA GLY A 110 5.28 0.92 -12.30
C GLY A 110 6.48 0.93 -11.35
N LEU A 111 6.77 2.05 -10.64
CA LEU A 111 7.81 2.10 -9.61
C LEU A 111 7.23 2.34 -8.23
N ILE A 112 7.64 1.51 -7.29
CA ILE A 112 7.43 1.71 -5.85
C ILE A 112 8.80 1.82 -5.19
N ILE A 113 8.98 2.83 -4.33
CA ILE A 113 10.15 2.94 -3.45
C ILE A 113 9.67 3.32 -2.06
N ASP A 114 9.98 2.48 -1.08
CA ASP A 114 9.80 2.78 0.33
C ASP A 114 11.14 3.14 0.97
N ASN A 115 11.15 4.19 1.79
CA ASN A 115 12.30 4.58 2.59
C ASN A 115 12.10 4.12 4.04
N TYR A 116 13.02 3.32 4.54
CA TYR A 116 13.10 2.84 5.92
C TYR A 116 14.36 3.38 6.58
N ASN A 117 14.32 4.63 7.03
CA ASN A 117 15.47 5.28 7.70
C ASN A 117 16.75 5.27 6.85
N GLY A 118 16.64 5.60 5.56
CA GLY A 118 17.76 5.63 4.61
C GLY A 118 18.06 4.29 3.92
N TYR A 119 17.41 3.20 4.32
CA TYR A 119 17.37 1.95 3.57
C TYR A 119 16.18 2.02 2.61
N PHE A 120 16.45 1.93 1.32
CA PHE A 120 15.41 1.99 0.30
C PHE A 120 15.02 0.59 -0.14
N VAL A 121 13.72 0.33 -0.25
CA VAL A 121 13.23 -0.90 -0.88
C VAL A 121 12.62 -0.53 -2.23
N PHE A 122 13.23 -1.06 -3.28
CA PHE A 122 12.88 -0.82 -4.68
C PHE A 122 12.02 -1.97 -5.20
N GLN A 123 10.89 -1.63 -5.82
CA GLN A 123 10.04 -2.60 -6.49
C GLN A 123 9.61 -2.06 -7.86
N ALA A 124 10.13 -2.66 -8.92
CA ALA A 124 9.65 -2.45 -10.28
C ALA A 124 8.47 -3.39 -10.58
N HIS A 125 7.41 -2.86 -11.14
CA HIS A 125 6.26 -3.61 -11.64
C HIS A 125 6.25 -3.73 -13.16
N THR A 126 7.30 -3.22 -13.83
CA THR A 126 7.50 -3.34 -15.28
C THR A 126 8.97 -3.51 -15.58
N GLU A 127 9.26 -4.26 -16.61
CA GLU A 127 10.63 -4.53 -17.04
C GLU A 127 11.35 -3.25 -17.47
N PHE A 128 10.66 -2.30 -18.13
CA PHE A 128 11.25 -1.01 -18.45
C PHE A 128 11.79 -0.28 -17.22
N ILE A 129 11.00 -0.20 -16.15
CA ILE A 129 11.45 0.43 -14.90
C ILE A 129 12.60 -0.34 -14.27
N TYR A 130 12.58 -1.66 -14.33
CA TYR A 130 13.69 -2.47 -13.85
C TYR A 130 14.99 -2.19 -14.62
N GLN A 131 14.93 -2.04 -15.94
CA GLN A 131 16.08 -1.66 -16.78
C GLN A 131 16.64 -0.26 -16.43
N GLN A 132 15.83 0.65 -15.88
CA GLN A 132 16.26 1.97 -15.42
C GLN A 132 16.85 1.98 -13.99
N LYS A 133 16.89 0.84 -13.31
CA LYS A 133 17.33 0.71 -11.90
C LYS A 133 18.66 1.42 -11.62
N ALA A 134 19.67 1.26 -12.49
CA ALA A 134 20.98 1.90 -12.28
C ALA A 134 20.90 3.43 -12.22
N HIS A 135 20.15 4.07 -13.13
CA HIS A 135 19.92 5.51 -13.12
C HIS A 135 19.10 5.96 -11.90
N ILE A 136 18.10 5.18 -11.51
CA ILE A 136 17.25 5.48 -10.34
C ILE A 136 18.08 5.40 -9.05
N ILE A 137 18.98 4.42 -8.92
CA ILE A 137 19.90 4.32 -7.78
C ILE A 137 20.84 5.54 -7.73
N GLN A 138 21.44 5.93 -8.85
CA GLN A 138 22.30 7.12 -8.91
C GLN A 138 21.52 8.39 -8.55
N ALA A 139 20.27 8.52 -8.99
CA ALA A 139 19.41 9.64 -8.64
C ALA A 139 19.08 9.65 -7.12
N LEU A 140 18.78 8.49 -6.51
CA LEU A 140 18.59 8.39 -5.06
C LEU A 140 19.84 8.81 -4.29
N GLN A 141 21.01 8.33 -4.70
CA GLN A 141 22.31 8.72 -4.08
C GLN A 141 22.56 10.22 -4.19
N TYR A 142 22.25 10.81 -5.36
CA TYR A 142 22.40 12.26 -5.57
C TYR A 142 21.47 13.08 -4.65
N VAL A 143 20.20 12.68 -4.55
CA VAL A 143 19.17 13.42 -3.79
C VAL A 143 19.35 13.27 -2.27
N PHE A 144 19.62 12.04 -1.80
CA PHE A 144 19.68 11.73 -0.37
C PHE A 144 21.08 11.86 0.24
N LYS A 145 22.13 11.87 -0.58
CA LYS A 145 23.52 12.05 -0.14
C LYS A 145 23.85 11.10 1.02
N GLU A 146 24.28 11.66 2.15
CA GLU A 146 24.65 10.93 3.37
C GLU A 146 23.47 10.19 4.03
N GLN A 147 22.24 10.58 3.73
CA GLN A 147 21.04 9.86 4.21
C GLN A 147 20.79 8.56 3.45
N TYR A 148 21.39 8.38 2.26
CA TYR A 148 21.33 7.13 1.52
C TYR A 148 22.26 6.09 2.15
N LYS A 149 21.68 5.01 2.69
CA LYS A 149 22.46 3.90 3.26
C LYS A 149 22.62 2.77 2.26
N SER A 150 21.51 2.24 1.74
CA SER A 150 21.51 1.18 0.73
C SER A 150 20.13 1.03 0.09
N ILE A 151 20.06 0.16 -0.93
CA ILE A 151 18.81 -0.18 -1.59
C ILE A 151 18.67 -1.69 -1.72
N TYR A 152 17.50 -2.22 -1.36
CA TYR A 152 17.11 -3.61 -1.55
C TYR A 152 16.08 -3.72 -2.68
N ASP A 153 16.27 -4.67 -3.58
CA ASP A 153 15.39 -4.87 -4.73
C ASP A 153 14.53 -6.12 -4.54
N VAL A 154 13.20 -5.90 -4.46
CA VAL A 154 12.19 -6.95 -4.36
C VAL A 154 11.45 -7.20 -5.67
N SER A 155 11.95 -6.68 -6.80
CA SER A 155 11.35 -6.87 -8.11
C SER A 155 11.44 -8.32 -8.56
N GLU A 156 10.46 -8.82 -9.32
CA GLU A 156 10.45 -10.19 -9.85
C GLU A 156 11.62 -10.48 -10.81
N TRP A 157 12.21 -9.46 -11.45
CA TRP A 157 13.37 -9.59 -12.33
C TRP A 157 14.71 -9.67 -11.58
N CYS A 158 14.73 -9.39 -10.27
CA CYS A 158 15.95 -9.48 -9.48
C CYS A 158 16.25 -10.96 -9.16
N LYS A 159 17.26 -11.52 -9.85
CA LYS A 159 17.65 -12.95 -9.70
C LYS A 159 18.46 -13.21 -8.42
N ASP A 160 19.14 -12.19 -7.90
CA ASP A 160 20.08 -12.31 -6.78
C ASP A 160 19.54 -11.65 -5.51
N GLN A 161 18.23 -11.79 -5.25
CA GLN A 161 17.61 -11.18 -4.03
C GLN A 161 18.28 -11.68 -2.74
N GLU A 162 18.73 -12.94 -2.70
CA GLU A 162 19.38 -13.54 -1.53
C GLU A 162 20.81 -13.07 -1.31
N ASN A 163 21.51 -12.60 -2.36
CA ASN A 163 22.93 -12.26 -2.34
C ASN A 163 23.22 -10.76 -2.30
N GLN A 164 22.20 -9.92 -2.02
CA GLN A 164 22.43 -8.50 -1.87
C GLN A 164 23.18 -8.24 -0.55
N ASP A 165 24.36 -7.64 -0.64
CA ASP A 165 25.23 -7.29 0.53
C ASP A 165 24.68 -6.06 1.25
N ILE A 166 23.51 -6.22 1.87
CA ILE A 166 22.86 -5.18 2.67
C ILE A 166 22.14 -5.82 3.85
N PRO A 167 21.90 -5.10 4.95
CA PRO A 167 21.11 -5.61 6.06
C PRO A 167 19.74 -6.11 5.59
N ASN A 168 19.26 -7.20 6.18
CA ASN A 168 17.95 -7.79 5.86
C ASN A 168 16.80 -7.03 6.51
N ASP A 169 17.11 -6.24 7.52
CA ASP A 169 16.13 -5.62 8.41
C ASP A 169 16.65 -4.31 9.01
N THR A 170 15.75 -3.58 9.61
CA THR A 170 16.05 -2.39 10.41
C THR A 170 14.96 -2.15 11.45
N ILE A 171 15.24 -1.22 12.38
CA ILE A 171 14.22 -0.64 13.24
C ILE A 171 13.88 0.75 12.70
N ILE A 172 12.59 0.99 12.51
CA ILE A 172 12.05 2.29 12.09
C ILE A 172 11.27 2.96 13.23
N LEU A 173 11.04 4.25 13.06
CA LEU A 173 10.12 5.03 13.88
C LEU A 173 8.88 5.41 13.06
N GLU A 174 7.70 5.20 13.63
CA GLU A 174 6.44 5.71 13.13
C GLU A 174 5.64 6.32 14.28
N ASN A 175 5.44 7.63 14.25
CA ASN A 175 4.77 8.40 15.32
C ASN A 175 5.37 8.14 16.73
N GLY A 176 6.69 8.01 16.82
CA GLY A 176 7.42 7.74 18.06
C GLY A 176 7.44 6.28 18.51
N LEU A 177 6.78 5.38 17.78
CA LEU A 177 6.77 3.95 18.06
C LEU A 177 7.81 3.23 17.20
N GLN A 178 8.46 2.22 17.78
CA GLN A 178 9.49 1.44 17.11
C GLN A 178 8.90 0.22 16.42
N PHE A 179 9.36 -0.05 15.19
CA PHE A 179 8.97 -1.23 14.45
C PHE A 179 10.18 -1.91 13.82
N TYR A 180 10.30 -3.19 14.05
CA TYR A 180 11.17 -4.09 13.30
C TYR A 180 10.58 -4.33 11.92
N VAL A 181 11.36 -4.07 10.89
CA VAL A 181 11.01 -4.27 9.48
C VAL A 181 12.03 -5.18 8.84
N ASN A 182 11.58 -6.26 8.24
CA ASN A 182 12.42 -7.18 7.46
C ASN A 182 11.88 -7.18 6.02
N TRP A 183 12.65 -6.64 5.09
CA TRP A 183 12.25 -6.55 3.67
C TRP A 183 12.57 -7.80 2.86
N ARG A 184 13.49 -8.66 3.33
CA ARG A 184 13.83 -9.92 2.65
C ARG A 184 12.75 -10.98 2.84
N GLU A 185 12.27 -11.14 4.05
CA GLU A 185 11.31 -12.19 4.43
C GLU A 185 9.89 -11.64 4.63
N GLY A 186 9.76 -10.33 4.63
CA GLY A 186 8.50 -9.63 4.83
C GLY A 186 7.59 -9.65 3.59
N GLN A 187 6.32 -9.31 3.82
CA GLN A 187 5.37 -9.10 2.73
C GLN A 187 5.60 -7.73 2.09
N LYS A 188 5.34 -7.62 0.78
CA LYS A 188 5.55 -6.39 0.00
C LYS A 188 6.99 -5.90 0.16
N THR A 189 7.16 -4.69 0.69
CA THR A 189 8.44 -4.05 0.95
C THR A 189 8.93 -4.21 2.40
N GLY A 190 8.21 -5.00 3.23
CA GLY A 190 8.58 -5.32 4.61
C GLY A 190 7.63 -4.77 5.68
N PHE A 191 6.94 -3.64 5.43
CA PHE A 191 5.98 -3.03 6.35
C PHE A 191 4.82 -2.38 5.59
N PHE A 192 3.65 -2.29 6.21
CA PHE A 192 2.45 -1.70 5.62
C PHE A 192 2.36 -0.20 5.95
N LEU A 193 3.18 0.62 5.29
CA LEU A 193 3.20 2.08 5.46
C LEU A 193 1.85 2.74 5.11
N ASP A 194 1.09 2.11 4.22
CA ASP A 194 -0.24 2.54 3.79
C ASP A 194 -1.30 2.55 4.90
N GLN A 195 -1.05 1.87 6.03
CA GLN A 195 -1.95 1.82 7.18
C GLN A 195 -1.59 2.81 8.32
N LYS A 196 -0.56 3.65 8.16
CA LYS A 196 -0.06 4.56 9.21
C LYS A 196 -1.16 5.38 9.89
N ASN A 197 -1.97 6.08 9.10
CA ASN A 197 -3.03 6.94 9.63
C ASN A 197 -4.16 6.12 10.26
N ASN A 198 -4.46 4.94 9.72
CA ASN A 198 -5.50 4.06 10.24
C ASN A 198 -5.09 3.43 11.57
N ARG A 199 -3.79 3.12 11.75
CA ARG A 199 -3.22 2.72 13.04
C ARG A 199 -3.34 3.84 14.07
N GLN A 200 -3.06 5.08 13.67
CA GLN A 200 -3.21 6.25 14.55
C GLN A 200 -4.69 6.49 14.93
N CYS A 201 -5.62 6.25 14.00
CA CYS A 201 -7.05 6.29 14.30
C CYS A 201 -7.41 5.25 15.36
N LEU A 202 -6.96 3.99 15.24
CA LEU A 202 -7.18 2.96 16.25
C LEU A 202 -6.67 3.38 17.64
N ARG A 203 -5.49 4.00 17.71
CA ARG A 203 -4.91 4.49 18.97
C ARG A 203 -5.88 5.39 19.74
N MET A 204 -6.64 6.25 19.05
CA MET A 204 -7.57 7.19 19.68
C MET A 204 -8.79 6.48 20.32
N TYR A 205 -9.19 5.32 19.81
CA TYR A 205 -10.32 4.53 20.32
C TYR A 205 -9.93 3.52 21.39
N SER A 206 -8.62 3.28 21.62
CA SER A 206 -8.13 2.09 22.35
C SER A 206 -8.15 2.21 23.87
N LYS A 207 -8.21 3.41 24.47
CA LYS A 207 -8.05 3.62 25.92
C LYS A 207 -9.00 2.76 26.75
N GLY A 208 -8.41 1.89 27.61
CA GLY A 208 -9.13 0.98 28.52
C GLY A 208 -9.87 -0.16 27.84
N LYS A 209 -9.68 -0.39 26.55
CA LYS A 209 -10.38 -1.39 25.73
C LYS A 209 -9.62 -2.69 25.62
N VAL A 210 -10.34 -3.80 25.41
CA VAL A 210 -9.78 -5.08 24.99
C VAL A 210 -9.85 -5.14 23.47
N VAL A 211 -8.69 -5.26 22.81
CA VAL A 211 -8.55 -5.14 21.36
C VAL A 211 -8.17 -6.48 20.72
N LEU A 212 -8.84 -6.85 19.63
CA LEU A 212 -8.45 -7.97 18.77
C LEU A 212 -7.94 -7.42 17.43
N ASN A 213 -6.69 -7.68 17.13
CA ASN A 213 -6.08 -7.40 15.84
C ASN A 213 -5.96 -8.71 15.05
N THR A 214 -6.74 -8.86 13.98
CA THR A 214 -6.71 -10.03 13.10
C THR A 214 -5.94 -9.73 11.82
N PHE A 215 -5.36 -10.78 11.19
CA PHE A 215 -4.39 -10.63 10.11
C PHE A 215 -3.26 -9.70 10.54
N ALA A 216 -2.77 -9.96 11.75
CA ALA A 216 -1.98 -9.00 12.51
C ALA A 216 -0.62 -8.70 11.87
N TYR A 217 -0.10 -9.59 11.01
CA TYR A 217 1.24 -9.49 10.44
C TYR A 217 2.27 -9.16 11.53
N SER A 218 3.07 -8.11 11.35
CA SER A 218 4.06 -7.67 12.35
C SER A 218 3.47 -6.87 13.52
N GLY A 219 2.15 -6.90 13.75
CA GLY A 219 1.49 -6.32 14.92
C GLY A 219 1.36 -4.79 14.90
N GLY A 220 1.42 -4.14 13.72
CA GLY A 220 1.35 -2.68 13.64
C GLY A 220 0.15 -2.07 14.36
N PHE A 221 -1.05 -2.61 14.15
CA PHE A 221 -2.26 -2.17 14.87
C PHE A 221 -2.20 -2.50 16.37
N SER A 222 -1.59 -3.62 16.76
CA SER A 222 -1.45 -4.01 18.17
C SER A 222 -0.58 -3.04 18.95
N VAL A 223 0.57 -2.63 18.38
CA VAL A 223 1.45 -1.64 19.01
C VAL A 223 0.73 -0.29 19.19
N TYR A 224 -0.04 0.15 18.18
CA TYR A 224 -0.82 1.39 18.29
C TYR A 224 -1.97 1.30 19.29
N ALA A 225 -2.63 0.15 19.39
CA ALA A 225 -3.65 -0.08 20.42
C ALA A 225 -3.04 0.02 21.84
N ALA A 226 -1.87 -0.61 22.06
CA ALA A 226 -1.14 -0.55 23.30
C ALA A 226 -0.68 0.88 23.63
N ALA A 227 -0.11 1.61 22.65
CA ALA A 227 0.24 3.02 22.80
C ALA A 227 -0.98 3.93 23.07
N GLY A 228 -2.18 3.50 22.68
CA GLY A 228 -3.47 4.11 23.02
C GLY A 228 -3.99 3.72 24.39
N GLN A 229 -3.16 3.07 25.24
CA GLN A 229 -3.50 2.63 26.60
C GLN A 229 -4.68 1.63 26.63
N CYS A 230 -4.71 0.69 25.69
CA CYS A 230 -5.68 -0.41 25.77
C CYS A 230 -5.42 -1.25 27.04
N LYS A 231 -6.47 -1.92 27.52
CA LYS A 231 -6.35 -2.82 28.67
C LYS A 231 -5.57 -4.09 28.30
N GLU A 232 -5.84 -4.61 27.13
CA GLU A 232 -5.25 -5.85 26.61
C GLU A 232 -5.38 -5.84 25.10
N VAL A 233 -4.40 -6.40 24.38
CA VAL A 233 -4.45 -6.57 22.93
C VAL A 233 -4.04 -7.97 22.51
N HIS A 234 -4.86 -8.57 21.63
CA HIS A 234 -4.63 -9.89 21.06
C HIS A 234 -4.30 -9.77 19.58
N SER A 235 -3.21 -10.40 19.16
CA SER A 235 -2.81 -10.50 17.73
C SER A 235 -3.09 -11.91 17.22
N VAL A 236 -3.77 -12.02 16.08
CA VAL A 236 -4.04 -13.30 15.40
C VAL A 236 -3.55 -13.24 13.98
N ASP A 237 -2.71 -14.18 13.59
CA ASP A 237 -2.25 -14.39 12.22
C ASP A 237 -1.99 -15.87 11.98
N SER A 238 -2.15 -16.33 10.74
CA SER A 238 -1.86 -17.71 10.37
C SER A 238 -0.36 -18.00 10.22
N SER A 239 0.47 -16.97 10.08
CA SER A 239 1.92 -17.05 9.95
C SER A 239 2.59 -16.99 11.32
N GLU A 240 3.28 -18.04 11.72
CA GLU A 240 4.10 -18.08 12.95
C GLU A 240 5.15 -16.95 12.94
N LYS A 241 5.82 -16.74 11.82
CA LYS A 241 6.81 -15.69 11.62
C LYS A 241 6.22 -14.28 11.82
N ALA A 242 5.03 -14.03 11.30
CA ALA A 242 4.31 -12.77 11.51
C ALA A 242 4.04 -12.52 13.01
N ILE A 243 3.62 -13.56 13.71
CA ILE A 243 3.38 -13.51 15.17
C ILE A 243 4.68 -13.28 15.96
N GLU A 244 5.80 -13.87 15.55
CA GLU A 244 7.12 -13.58 16.15
C GLU A 244 7.49 -12.10 15.99
N TRP A 245 7.27 -11.53 14.79
CA TRP A 245 7.50 -10.09 14.57
C TRP A 245 6.54 -9.21 15.35
N ALA A 246 5.29 -9.63 15.50
CA ALA A 246 4.34 -8.90 16.34
C ALA A 246 4.80 -8.87 17.82
N LYS A 247 5.25 -10.01 18.37
CA LYS A 247 5.85 -10.07 19.72
C LYS A 247 7.07 -9.17 19.82
N LYS A 248 7.98 -9.22 18.83
CA LYS A 248 9.18 -8.37 18.77
C LYS A 248 8.82 -6.87 18.78
N ASN A 249 7.81 -6.47 18.02
CA ASN A 249 7.35 -5.08 17.95
C ASN A 249 6.67 -4.62 19.26
N MET A 250 5.92 -5.48 19.90
CA MET A 250 5.37 -5.20 21.22
C MET A 250 6.48 -5.04 22.27
N HIS A 251 7.49 -5.91 22.26
CA HIS A 251 8.66 -5.86 23.14
C HIS A 251 9.47 -4.57 22.94
N LEU A 252 9.77 -4.18 21.70
CA LEU A 252 10.50 -2.94 21.38
C LEU A 252 9.86 -1.68 21.98
N ASN A 253 8.55 -1.73 22.24
CA ASN A 253 7.79 -0.61 22.81
C ASN A 253 7.41 -0.82 24.28
N GLY A 254 7.84 -1.92 24.92
CA GLY A 254 7.55 -2.21 26.34
C GLY A 254 6.11 -2.62 26.64
N PHE A 255 5.42 -3.24 25.67
CA PHE A 255 4.00 -3.60 25.78
C PHE A 255 3.75 -5.10 25.97
N ASP A 256 4.77 -5.89 26.33
CA ASP A 256 4.66 -7.35 26.47
C ASP A 256 3.57 -7.78 27.45
N SER A 257 3.44 -7.06 28.56
CA SER A 257 2.54 -7.44 29.68
C SER A 257 1.05 -7.42 29.34
N ILE A 258 0.67 -6.69 28.29
CA ILE A 258 -0.73 -6.55 27.85
C ILE A 258 -1.00 -7.22 26.51
N HIS A 259 -0.03 -7.97 25.96
CA HIS A 259 -0.12 -8.59 24.65
C HIS A 259 -0.27 -10.11 24.73
N GLN A 260 -1.25 -10.63 24.03
CA GLN A 260 -1.38 -12.05 23.72
C GLN A 260 -1.39 -12.26 22.21
N SER A 261 -0.84 -13.38 21.75
CA SER A 261 -0.75 -13.67 20.32
C SER A 261 -1.05 -15.13 20.01
N TYR A 262 -1.67 -15.35 18.84
CA TYR A 262 -2.16 -16.65 18.42
C TYR A 262 -1.78 -16.91 16.97
N VAL A 263 -1.16 -18.05 16.70
CA VAL A 263 -0.97 -18.58 15.33
C VAL A 263 -2.23 -19.36 14.97
N ALA A 264 -3.14 -18.77 14.21
CA ALA A 264 -4.42 -19.37 13.87
C ALA A 264 -5.03 -18.79 12.60
N ASP A 265 -5.87 -19.58 11.94
CA ASP A 265 -6.78 -19.04 10.90
C ASP A 265 -7.79 -18.09 11.54
N VAL A 266 -7.94 -16.90 10.98
CA VAL A 266 -8.80 -15.85 11.55
C VAL A 266 -10.28 -16.23 11.54
N PHE A 267 -10.77 -16.92 10.51
CA PHE A 267 -12.16 -17.34 10.44
C PHE A 267 -12.47 -18.37 11.53
N GLU A 268 -11.58 -19.33 11.75
CA GLU A 268 -11.72 -20.35 12.80
C GLU A 268 -11.58 -19.71 14.18
N PHE A 269 -10.64 -18.78 14.37
CA PHE A 269 -10.48 -18.05 15.62
C PHE A 269 -11.77 -17.27 15.98
N LEU A 270 -12.32 -16.50 15.02
CA LEU A 270 -13.54 -15.73 15.23
C LEU A 270 -14.78 -16.61 15.50
N LYS A 271 -14.86 -17.81 14.94
CA LYS A 271 -15.95 -18.74 15.27
C LYS A 271 -15.92 -19.20 16.73
N ASN A 272 -14.72 -19.46 17.25
CA ASN A 272 -14.52 -20.11 18.56
C ASN A 272 -14.35 -19.11 19.70
N VAL A 273 -14.06 -17.84 19.42
CA VAL A 273 -13.91 -16.81 20.45
C VAL A 273 -15.25 -16.54 21.14
N GLU A 274 -15.19 -16.25 22.43
CA GLU A 274 -16.37 -15.87 23.22
C GLU A 274 -16.99 -14.58 22.71
N ARG A 275 -18.32 -14.50 22.78
CA ARG A 275 -19.02 -13.25 22.49
C ARG A 275 -18.70 -12.21 23.56
N ASP A 276 -18.76 -10.95 23.13
CA ASP A 276 -18.59 -9.79 24.03
C ASP A 276 -17.23 -9.73 24.78
N LYS A 277 -16.22 -10.49 24.30
CA LYS A 277 -14.87 -10.43 24.85
C LYS A 277 -14.16 -9.14 24.43
N TYR A 278 -14.28 -8.72 23.17
CA TYR A 278 -13.54 -7.61 22.60
C TYR A 278 -14.38 -6.35 22.47
N ASP A 279 -13.82 -5.23 22.94
CA ASP A 279 -14.37 -3.88 22.72
C ASP A 279 -14.05 -3.36 21.33
N ILE A 280 -12.91 -3.78 20.76
CA ILE A 280 -12.49 -3.40 19.42
C ILE A 280 -12.03 -4.65 18.67
N ILE A 281 -12.46 -4.77 17.40
CA ILE A 281 -11.95 -5.78 16.47
C ILE A 281 -11.43 -5.06 15.23
N VAL A 282 -10.20 -5.40 14.81
CA VAL A 282 -9.59 -4.94 13.56
C VAL A 282 -9.57 -6.10 12.57
N LEU A 283 -10.12 -5.87 11.38
CA LEU A 283 -10.14 -6.79 10.26
C LEU A 283 -9.35 -6.16 9.10
N ASP A 284 -8.09 -6.53 8.94
CA ASP A 284 -7.22 -6.08 7.85
C ASP A 284 -6.75 -7.26 6.99
N PRO A 285 -7.67 -7.96 6.30
CA PRO A 285 -7.34 -9.16 5.54
C PRO A 285 -6.51 -8.83 4.30
N PRO A 286 -5.72 -9.80 3.78
CA PRO A 286 -5.13 -9.68 2.45
C PRO A 286 -6.23 -9.55 1.38
N ALA A 287 -5.86 -9.07 0.20
CA ALA A 287 -6.79 -8.97 -0.92
C ALA A 287 -7.35 -10.35 -1.27
N PHE A 288 -8.63 -10.58 -1.00
CA PHE A 288 -9.30 -11.86 -1.32
C PHE A 288 -9.48 -12.08 -2.83
N ALA A 289 -9.32 -11.03 -3.65
CA ALA A 289 -9.27 -11.17 -5.11
C ALA A 289 -8.17 -10.29 -5.70
N LYS A 290 -7.36 -10.89 -6.58
CA LYS A 290 -6.34 -10.21 -7.42
C LYS A 290 -6.82 -10.00 -8.86
N SER A 291 -7.91 -10.65 -9.27
CA SER A 291 -8.48 -10.52 -10.62
C SER A 291 -10.00 -10.40 -10.57
N ILE A 292 -10.59 -9.83 -11.63
CA ILE A 292 -12.03 -9.59 -11.74
C ILE A 292 -12.83 -10.88 -11.70
N HIS A 293 -12.27 -12.01 -12.15
CA HIS A 293 -12.93 -13.31 -12.15
C HIS A 293 -13.24 -13.82 -10.74
N HIS A 294 -12.47 -13.39 -9.74
CA HIS A 294 -12.67 -13.76 -8.33
C HIS A 294 -13.41 -12.69 -7.51
N LYS A 295 -13.95 -11.65 -8.15
CA LYS A 295 -14.61 -10.52 -7.49
C LYS A 295 -15.78 -10.99 -6.59
N HIS A 296 -16.65 -11.86 -7.10
CA HIS A 296 -17.80 -12.37 -6.33
C HIS A 296 -17.36 -13.17 -5.10
N THR A 297 -16.39 -14.07 -5.25
CA THR A 297 -15.84 -14.87 -4.13
C THR A 297 -15.25 -13.98 -3.05
N ALA A 298 -14.52 -12.92 -3.45
CA ALA A 298 -13.97 -11.95 -2.51
C ALA A 298 -15.05 -11.20 -1.73
N VAL A 299 -16.12 -10.75 -2.39
CA VAL A 299 -17.26 -10.09 -1.76
C VAL A 299 -17.90 -11.00 -0.70
N GLN A 300 -18.09 -12.30 -1.01
CA GLN A 300 -18.63 -13.26 -0.04
C GLN A 300 -17.66 -13.48 1.15
N ALA A 301 -16.37 -13.53 0.90
CA ALA A 301 -15.37 -13.66 1.97
C ALA A 301 -15.37 -12.43 2.90
N TYR A 302 -15.37 -11.20 2.35
CA TYR A 302 -15.49 -9.97 3.15
C TYR A 302 -16.80 -9.94 3.94
N LYS A 303 -17.92 -10.28 3.31
CA LYS A 303 -19.23 -10.34 3.99
C LYS A 303 -19.18 -11.31 5.17
N ARG A 304 -18.76 -12.55 4.95
CA ARG A 304 -18.66 -13.58 5.98
C ARG A 304 -17.75 -13.17 7.14
N LEU A 305 -16.55 -12.62 6.85
CA LEU A 305 -15.60 -12.16 7.84
C LEU A 305 -16.21 -11.09 8.76
N ASN A 306 -16.83 -10.08 8.15
CA ASN A 306 -17.46 -8.99 8.89
C ASN A 306 -18.68 -9.45 9.69
N THR A 307 -19.52 -10.35 9.14
CA THR A 307 -20.64 -10.95 9.87
C THR A 307 -20.17 -11.66 11.14
N LEU A 308 -19.10 -12.47 11.05
CA LEU A 308 -18.52 -13.16 12.20
C LEU A 308 -18.02 -12.17 13.26
N ALA A 309 -17.28 -11.16 12.86
CA ALA A 309 -16.76 -10.15 13.80
C ALA A 309 -17.90 -9.38 14.49
N LEU A 310 -18.93 -8.96 13.74
CA LEU A 310 -20.10 -8.27 14.27
C LEU A 310 -20.91 -9.13 15.27
N GLN A 311 -20.92 -10.44 15.09
CA GLN A 311 -21.58 -11.36 16.04
C GLN A 311 -20.80 -11.57 17.33
N LYS A 312 -19.50 -11.25 17.35
CA LYS A 312 -18.59 -11.51 18.47
C LYS A 312 -18.22 -10.27 19.27
N ILE A 313 -18.23 -9.10 18.64
CA ILE A 313 -17.88 -7.84 19.27
C ILE A 313 -18.90 -7.41 20.31
N LYS A 314 -18.46 -6.77 21.40
CA LYS A 314 -19.33 -6.19 22.42
C LYS A 314 -20.31 -5.16 21.84
N SER A 315 -21.47 -5.05 22.46
CA SER A 315 -22.33 -3.88 22.31
C SER A 315 -21.60 -2.63 22.86
N GLY A 316 -21.65 -1.53 22.14
CA GLY A 316 -20.82 -0.34 22.41
C GLY A 316 -19.38 -0.47 21.90
N GLY A 317 -19.05 -1.51 21.14
CA GLY A 317 -17.73 -1.74 20.57
C GLY A 317 -17.50 -1.08 19.22
N PHE A 318 -16.25 -1.16 18.71
CA PHE A 318 -15.83 -0.56 17.44
C PHE A 318 -15.21 -1.61 16.52
N LEU A 319 -15.77 -1.75 15.32
CA LEU A 319 -15.21 -2.61 14.27
C LEU A 319 -14.43 -1.75 13.26
N PHE A 320 -13.13 -1.98 13.16
CA PHE A 320 -12.26 -1.46 12.10
C PHE A 320 -12.19 -2.51 11.00
N THR A 321 -12.63 -2.19 9.80
CA THR A 321 -12.64 -3.15 8.69
C THR A 321 -12.07 -2.54 7.43
N PHE A 322 -11.23 -3.32 6.73
CA PHE A 322 -10.46 -2.87 5.57
C PHE A 322 -10.60 -3.79 4.37
N SER A 323 -10.31 -3.25 3.20
CA SER A 323 -10.03 -3.99 1.97
C SER A 323 -8.93 -3.29 1.18
N CYS A 324 -7.87 -4.03 0.83
CA CYS A 324 -6.80 -3.59 -0.06
C CYS A 324 -6.96 -4.13 -1.50
N SER A 325 -8.14 -4.67 -1.87
CA SER A 325 -8.38 -5.25 -3.20
C SER A 325 -8.71 -4.17 -4.22
N GLY A 326 -7.92 -4.04 -5.29
CA GLY A 326 -8.21 -3.13 -6.40
C GLY A 326 -9.45 -3.50 -7.21
N VAL A 327 -9.91 -4.78 -7.18
CA VAL A 327 -11.10 -5.23 -7.91
C VAL A 327 -12.41 -5.07 -7.14
N VAL A 328 -12.33 -4.85 -5.83
CA VAL A 328 -13.46 -4.50 -4.98
C VAL A 328 -13.39 -2.98 -4.75
N ASP A 329 -14.16 -2.25 -5.55
CA ASP A 329 -14.21 -0.79 -5.43
C ASP A 329 -14.87 -0.35 -4.10
N LYS A 330 -14.78 0.94 -3.81
CA LYS A 330 -15.23 1.55 -2.55
C LYS A 330 -16.72 1.32 -2.30
N GLN A 331 -17.55 1.53 -3.31
CA GLN A 331 -19.00 1.37 -3.18
C GLN A 331 -19.39 -0.09 -2.94
N LEU A 332 -18.76 -1.01 -3.67
CA LEU A 332 -18.99 -2.43 -3.50
C LEU A 332 -18.56 -2.92 -2.13
N PHE A 333 -17.41 -2.45 -1.63
CA PHE A 333 -16.97 -2.76 -0.27
C PHE A 333 -17.99 -2.27 0.77
N TYR A 334 -18.45 -1.04 0.68
CA TYR A 334 -19.42 -0.49 1.62
C TYR A 334 -20.74 -1.24 1.58
N ASN A 335 -21.25 -1.57 0.40
CA ASN A 335 -22.44 -2.40 0.25
C ASN A 335 -22.25 -3.80 0.86
N THR A 336 -21.04 -4.36 0.77
CA THR A 336 -20.71 -5.67 1.36
C THR A 336 -20.73 -5.60 2.90
N ILE A 337 -20.19 -4.53 3.48
CA ILE A 337 -20.22 -4.33 4.94
C ILE A 337 -21.68 -4.09 5.42
N PHE A 338 -22.46 -3.32 4.68
CA PHE A 338 -23.89 -3.13 4.97
C PHE A 338 -24.62 -4.48 5.00
N ALA A 339 -24.39 -5.35 4.01
CA ALA A 339 -24.98 -6.69 3.98
C ALA A 339 -24.55 -7.55 5.19
N ALA A 340 -23.29 -7.42 5.65
CA ALA A 340 -22.81 -8.10 6.85
C ALA A 340 -23.49 -7.59 8.12
N CYS A 341 -23.72 -6.28 8.23
CA CYS A 341 -24.47 -5.68 9.35
C CYS A 341 -25.89 -6.23 9.41
N PHE A 342 -26.57 -6.31 8.27
CA PHE A 342 -27.92 -6.87 8.19
C PHE A 342 -27.94 -8.35 8.57
N GLU A 343 -27.03 -9.16 8.05
CA GLU A 343 -26.95 -10.60 8.33
C GLU A 343 -26.60 -10.89 9.79
N SER A 344 -25.75 -10.07 10.41
CA SER A 344 -25.40 -10.20 11.82
C SER A 344 -26.52 -9.75 12.79
N LYS A 345 -27.56 -9.09 12.28
CA LYS A 345 -28.65 -8.46 13.05
C LYS A 345 -28.17 -7.41 14.06
N ARG A 346 -27.01 -6.79 13.80
CA ARG A 346 -26.46 -5.71 14.65
C ARG A 346 -26.76 -4.35 14.05
N LYS A 347 -27.21 -3.42 14.89
CA LYS A 347 -27.29 -2.01 14.52
C LYS A 347 -25.90 -1.39 14.57
N THR A 348 -25.57 -0.62 13.55
CA THR A 348 -24.23 -0.02 13.43
C THR A 348 -24.34 1.43 12.97
N LYS A 349 -23.33 2.23 13.34
CA LYS A 349 -23.13 3.60 12.84
C LYS A 349 -21.73 3.70 12.27
N ILE A 350 -21.58 4.29 11.09
CA ILE A 350 -20.27 4.59 10.51
C ILE A 350 -19.75 5.85 11.22
N LEU A 351 -18.57 5.76 11.83
CA LEU A 351 -17.91 6.86 12.49
C LEU A 351 -16.85 7.51 11.60
N GLU A 352 -16.06 6.68 10.92
CA GLU A 352 -14.93 7.11 10.10
C GLU A 352 -14.90 6.34 8.79
N TYR A 353 -14.47 7.02 7.72
CA TYR A 353 -14.00 6.39 6.49
C TYR A 353 -12.48 6.41 6.47
N LEU A 354 -11.89 5.24 6.33
CA LEU A 354 -10.45 5.02 6.39
C LEU A 354 -9.88 4.85 4.99
N HIS A 355 -8.72 5.45 4.75
CA HIS A 355 -8.11 5.55 3.42
C HIS A 355 -6.58 5.59 3.49
N LEU A 356 -5.94 5.70 2.33
CA LEU A 356 -4.50 5.85 2.19
C LEU A 356 -3.97 7.11 2.90
N PRO A 357 -2.79 7.08 3.51
CA PRO A 357 -2.12 8.27 4.04
C PRO A 357 -1.57 9.14 2.91
N ALA A 358 -1.21 10.38 3.24
CA ALA A 358 -0.80 11.38 2.25
C ALA A 358 0.48 11.02 1.47
N ASP A 359 1.35 10.17 1.98
CA ASP A 359 2.52 9.66 1.26
C ASP A 359 2.19 8.56 0.22
N HIS A 360 0.92 8.12 0.18
CA HIS A 360 0.32 7.29 -0.87
C HIS A 360 -0.77 8.08 -1.61
N PRO A 361 -0.43 9.15 -2.32
CA PRO A 361 -1.43 10.05 -2.89
C PRO A 361 -2.25 9.38 -4.00
N VAL A 362 -3.52 9.75 -4.08
CA VAL A 362 -4.37 9.42 -5.22
C VAL A 362 -4.53 10.69 -6.06
N ILE A 363 -4.23 10.61 -7.36
CA ILE A 363 -4.41 11.75 -8.26
C ILE A 363 -5.78 11.70 -8.93
N PRO A 364 -6.48 12.86 -9.09
CA PRO A 364 -7.86 12.88 -9.59
C PRO A 364 -8.05 12.28 -10.98
N ASN A 365 -7.01 12.31 -11.82
CA ASN A 365 -7.01 11.76 -13.16
C ASN A 365 -6.58 10.29 -13.22
N PHE A 366 -6.34 9.64 -12.06
CA PHE A 366 -6.02 8.22 -11.92
C PHE A 366 -6.65 7.64 -10.63
N PRO A 367 -7.98 7.53 -10.55
CA PRO A 367 -8.67 7.01 -9.38
C PRO A 367 -8.37 5.53 -9.09
N GLU A 368 -7.84 4.78 -10.07
CA GLU A 368 -7.39 3.38 -9.93
C GLU A 368 -6.28 3.21 -8.88
N GLY A 369 -5.59 4.30 -8.52
CA GLY A 369 -4.61 4.34 -7.43
C GLY A 369 -5.22 4.17 -6.02
N GLU A 370 -6.53 4.38 -5.84
CA GLU A 370 -7.21 4.23 -4.55
C GLU A 370 -7.55 2.75 -4.28
N TYR A 371 -6.58 1.98 -3.84
CA TYR A 371 -6.79 0.55 -3.57
C TYR A 371 -7.20 0.23 -2.13
N LEU A 372 -6.80 1.04 -1.14
CA LEU A 372 -7.13 0.85 0.27
C LEU A 372 -8.39 1.63 0.64
N LYS A 373 -9.34 0.96 1.26
CA LYS A 373 -10.56 1.51 1.81
C LYS A 373 -10.92 0.79 3.09
N GLY A 374 -11.50 1.52 4.02
CA GLY A 374 -11.95 0.96 5.28
C GLY A 374 -12.99 1.86 5.95
N MET A 375 -13.47 1.39 7.07
CA MET A 375 -14.36 2.16 7.93
C MET A 375 -14.28 1.72 9.38
N VAL A 376 -14.65 2.63 10.26
CA VAL A 376 -14.89 2.35 11.68
C VAL A 376 -16.40 2.33 11.90
N LEU A 377 -16.89 1.20 12.41
CA LEU A 377 -18.28 1.04 12.80
C LEU A 377 -18.40 1.04 14.31
N TYR A 378 -19.29 1.85 14.87
CA TYR A 378 -19.83 1.67 16.21
C TYR A 378 -20.92 0.61 16.16
N VAL A 379 -20.91 -0.36 17.08
CA VAL A 379 -21.80 -1.53 17.08
C VAL A 379 -22.69 -1.49 18.32
N GLU A 380 -24.04 -1.35 18.12
CA GLU A 380 -25.02 -1.33 19.20
C GLU A 380 -25.40 -2.72 19.68
#